data_e65634442fa44342014135c629e8cb79
#
_entry.id   e65634442fa44342014135c629e8cb79
#
_cell.length_a   1.000
_cell.length_b   1.000
_cell.length_c   1.000
_cell.angle_alpha   90.00
_cell.angle_beta   90.00
_cell.angle_gamma   90.00
#
_symmetry.space_group_name_H-M   'P 1'
#
loop_
_entity.id
_entity.type
_entity.pdbx_description
1 polymer ?
#
loop_
_entity_poly.entity_id
_entity_poly.type
_entity_poly.pdbx_seq_one_letter_code
_entity_poly.pdbx_strand_id
1 'polypeptide(L)'
;MLFAFLCTDKPDHLHVRMDTRPAHVEHLNKLNDEGTLKMAGPFLGPDEKPCGSLVIVEAASLADAQALADADPYAKAGLFESVEVKPFNWVFNKPEA
;
A
#
# COMPACT_ATOMS: atom_id res chain seq x y z
N MET A 1 -3.15 5.61 -15.16
CA MET A 1 -3.19 4.14 -15.05
C MET A 1 -3.14 3.73 -13.59
N LEU A 2 -3.91 2.73 -13.21
CA LEU A 2 -3.89 2.23 -11.84
C LEU A 2 -2.80 1.18 -11.65
N PHE A 3 -2.24 1.15 -10.45
CA PHE A 3 -1.27 0.14 -10.03
C PHE A 3 -1.66 -0.39 -8.67
N ALA A 4 -1.54 -1.70 -8.49
CA ALA A 4 -1.77 -2.37 -7.21
C ALA A 4 -0.44 -2.73 -6.58
N PHE A 5 -0.28 -2.38 -5.29
CA PHE A 5 0.85 -2.80 -4.48
C PHE A 5 0.40 -3.95 -3.59
N LEU A 6 1.04 -5.10 -3.74
CA LEU A 6 0.78 -6.27 -2.91
C LEU A 6 1.98 -6.43 -1.99
N CYS A 7 1.80 -6.05 -0.75
CA CYS A 7 2.88 -5.99 0.23
C CYS A 7 2.73 -7.13 1.24
N THR A 8 3.80 -7.89 1.44
CA THR A 8 3.85 -8.97 2.42
C THR A 8 4.80 -8.58 3.54
N ASP A 9 4.32 -8.64 4.78
CA ASP A 9 5.15 -8.32 5.94
C ASP A 9 6.15 -9.44 6.23
N LYS A 10 7.30 -9.05 6.78
CA LYS A 10 8.24 -10.03 7.31
C LYS A 10 7.62 -10.74 8.51
N PRO A 11 7.96 -12.04 8.74
CA PRO A 11 7.52 -12.74 9.95
C PRO A 11 7.92 -11.97 11.21
N ASP A 12 7.08 -12.03 12.24
CA ASP A 12 7.33 -11.45 13.56
C ASP A 12 7.60 -9.92 13.54
N HIS A 13 7.02 -9.22 12.56
CA HIS A 13 7.18 -7.77 12.41
C HIS A 13 5.92 -6.97 12.72
N LEU A 14 4.92 -7.56 13.41
CA LEU A 14 3.70 -6.85 13.77
C LEU A 14 4.01 -5.58 14.58
N HIS A 15 4.99 -5.64 15.48
CA HIS A 15 5.41 -4.49 16.27
C HIS A 15 5.94 -3.34 15.40
N VAL A 16 6.64 -3.65 14.31
CA VAL A 16 7.12 -2.63 13.35
C VAL A 16 5.93 -1.97 12.66
N ARG A 17 4.93 -2.77 12.24
CA ARG A 17 3.71 -2.25 11.62
C ARG A 17 2.97 -1.32 12.58
N MET A 18 2.79 -1.73 13.82
CA MET A 18 2.05 -0.95 14.81
C MET A 18 2.77 0.35 15.17
N ASP A 19 4.10 0.29 15.33
CA ASP A 19 4.90 1.47 15.67
C ASP A 19 4.97 2.48 14.52
N THR A 20 4.96 2.00 13.27
CA THR A 20 5.08 2.84 12.08
C THR A 20 3.71 3.30 11.55
N ARG A 21 2.62 2.72 12.03
CA ARG A 21 1.28 2.99 11.52
C ARG A 21 0.91 4.48 11.45
N PRO A 22 1.18 5.31 12.46
CA PRO A 22 0.84 6.73 12.36
C PRO A 22 1.49 7.42 11.15
N ALA A 23 2.77 7.15 10.89
CA ALA A 23 3.46 7.72 9.74
C ALA A 23 2.91 7.20 8.41
N HIS A 24 2.57 5.89 8.35
CA HIS A 24 1.96 5.28 7.17
C HIS A 24 0.60 5.91 6.87
N VAL A 25 -0.25 6.08 7.87
CA VAL A 25 -1.58 6.68 7.70
C VAL A 25 -1.46 8.13 7.22
N GLU A 26 -0.53 8.90 7.77
CA GLU A 26 -0.27 10.27 7.33
C GLU A 26 0.16 10.30 5.86
N HIS A 27 1.03 9.40 5.43
CA HIS A 27 1.46 9.26 4.04
C HIS A 27 0.27 8.96 3.13
N LEU A 28 -0.59 8.00 3.51
CA LEU A 28 -1.78 7.65 2.72
C LEU A 28 -2.78 8.80 2.67
N ASN A 29 -2.98 9.53 3.76
CA ASN A 29 -3.86 10.69 3.78
C ASN A 29 -3.41 11.75 2.78
N LYS A 30 -2.11 11.99 2.68
CA LYS A 30 -1.53 12.91 1.71
C LYS A 30 -1.83 12.46 0.28
N LEU A 31 -1.60 11.17 -0.03
CA LEU A 31 -1.90 10.62 -1.34
C LEU A 31 -3.40 10.68 -1.65
N ASN A 32 -4.24 10.48 -0.64
CA ASN A 32 -5.69 10.56 -0.79
C ASN A 32 -6.13 12.00 -1.10
N ASP A 33 -5.57 12.97 -0.41
CA ASP A 33 -5.87 14.39 -0.66
C ASP A 33 -5.45 14.84 -2.05
N GLU A 34 -4.39 14.26 -2.59
CA GLU A 34 -3.90 14.52 -3.94
C GLU A 34 -4.70 13.79 -5.03
N GLY A 35 -5.63 12.92 -4.65
CA GLY A 35 -6.38 12.09 -5.60
C GLY A 35 -5.60 10.90 -6.14
N THR A 36 -4.42 10.65 -5.63
CA THR A 36 -3.54 9.56 -6.05
C THR A 36 -3.96 8.21 -5.49
N LEU A 37 -4.39 8.18 -4.22
CA LEU A 37 -4.81 6.95 -3.56
C LEU A 37 -6.24 6.61 -3.95
N LYS A 38 -6.47 5.35 -4.38
CA LYS A 38 -7.80 4.86 -4.73
C LYS A 38 -8.36 3.91 -3.68
N MET A 39 -7.52 3.11 -3.06
CA MET A 39 -7.94 2.11 -2.09
C MET A 39 -6.71 1.66 -1.29
N ALA A 40 -6.88 1.40 -0.01
CA ALA A 40 -5.85 0.81 0.82
C ALA A 40 -6.45 0.07 1.99
N GLY A 41 -5.79 -1.02 2.40
CA GLY A 41 -6.17 -1.78 3.57
C GLY A 41 -5.18 -2.90 3.83
N PRO A 42 -5.16 -3.42 5.06
CA PRO A 42 -4.28 -4.54 5.39
C PRO A 42 -4.89 -5.88 4.94
N PHE A 43 -4.02 -6.81 4.56
CA PHE A 43 -4.37 -8.23 4.53
C PHE A 43 -4.30 -8.79 5.94
N LEU A 44 -5.20 -9.69 6.26
CA LEU A 44 -5.26 -10.32 7.59
C LEU A 44 -4.83 -11.77 7.51
N GLY A 45 -4.04 -12.20 8.49
CA GLY A 45 -3.67 -13.59 8.66
C GLY A 45 -4.77 -14.42 9.32
N PRO A 46 -4.53 -15.73 9.56
CA PRO A 46 -5.52 -16.60 10.22
C PRO A 46 -5.92 -16.16 11.61
N ASP A 47 -5.08 -15.39 12.30
CA ASP A 47 -5.32 -14.80 13.61
C ASP A 47 -6.05 -13.46 13.54
N GLU A 48 -6.47 -13.04 12.35
CA GLU A 48 -7.12 -11.74 12.07
C GLU A 48 -6.23 -10.53 12.33
N LYS A 49 -4.91 -10.74 12.46
CA LYS A 49 -3.95 -9.65 12.60
C LYS A 49 -3.36 -9.27 11.25
N PRO A 50 -3.02 -7.99 11.05
CA PRO A 50 -2.42 -7.55 9.78
C PRO A 50 -1.11 -8.29 9.47
N CYS A 51 -0.98 -8.76 8.23
CA CYS A 51 0.21 -9.46 7.76
C CYS A 51 0.71 -8.96 6.40
N GLY A 52 0.11 -7.91 5.89
CA GLY A 52 0.44 -7.31 4.61
C GLY A 52 -0.47 -6.15 4.30
N SER A 53 -0.38 -5.63 3.10
CA SER A 53 -1.21 -4.49 2.66
C SER A 53 -1.54 -4.60 1.18
N LEU A 54 -2.73 -4.13 0.82
CA LEU A 54 -3.10 -3.83 -0.55
C LEU A 54 -3.25 -2.32 -0.67
N VAL A 55 -2.57 -1.72 -1.65
CA VAL A 55 -2.69 -0.29 -1.94
C VAL A 55 -2.87 -0.12 -3.44
N ILE A 56 -3.88 0.64 -3.86
CA ILE A 56 -4.12 0.93 -5.27
C ILE A 56 -3.98 2.44 -5.49
N VAL A 57 -3.13 2.81 -6.44
CA VAL A 57 -2.82 4.21 -6.74
C VAL A 57 -2.94 4.51 -8.23
N GLU A 58 -3.13 5.79 -8.55
CA GLU A 58 -3.00 6.32 -9.89
C GLU A 58 -1.57 6.77 -10.11
N ALA A 59 -0.95 6.37 -11.21
CA ALA A 59 0.40 6.82 -11.57
C ALA A 59 0.55 6.85 -13.09
N ALA A 60 1.49 7.66 -13.58
CA ALA A 60 1.73 7.81 -15.01
C ALA A 60 2.49 6.62 -15.60
N SER A 61 3.31 5.95 -14.80
CA SER A 61 4.17 4.85 -15.25
C SER A 61 4.45 3.87 -14.12
N LEU A 62 4.97 2.70 -14.46
CA LEU A 62 5.41 1.71 -13.47
C LEU A 62 6.52 2.29 -12.58
N ALA A 63 7.43 3.06 -13.15
CA ALA A 63 8.51 3.69 -12.38
C ALA A 63 7.97 4.67 -11.34
N ASP A 64 6.95 5.47 -11.70
CA ASP A 64 6.32 6.39 -10.76
C ASP A 64 5.57 5.64 -9.67
N ALA A 65 4.87 4.55 -10.02
CA ALA A 65 4.18 3.71 -9.04
C ALA A 65 5.19 3.07 -8.07
N GLN A 66 6.32 2.58 -8.57
CA GLN A 66 7.37 2.00 -7.74
C GLN A 66 7.93 3.04 -6.75
N ALA A 67 8.12 4.27 -7.20
CA ALA A 67 8.59 5.35 -6.33
C ALA A 67 7.60 5.63 -5.19
N LEU A 68 6.29 5.58 -5.47
CA LEU A 68 5.26 5.73 -4.44
C LEU A 68 5.30 4.58 -3.42
N ALA A 69 5.50 3.36 -3.89
CA ALA A 69 5.62 2.20 -3.01
C ALA A 69 6.85 2.32 -2.11
N ASP A 70 7.98 2.74 -2.67
CA ASP A 70 9.24 2.90 -1.94
C ASP A 70 9.16 4.04 -0.90
N ALA A 71 8.31 5.02 -1.12
CA ALA A 71 8.14 6.16 -0.22
C ALA A 71 7.28 5.85 1.01
N ASP A 72 6.58 4.72 1.03
CA ASP A 72 5.75 4.34 2.17
C ASP A 72 6.62 4.15 3.43
N PRO A 73 6.25 4.80 4.56
CA PRO A 73 6.98 4.60 5.81
C PRO A 73 7.13 3.15 6.23
N TYR A 74 6.18 2.27 5.92
CA TYR A 74 6.32 0.84 6.16
C TYR A 74 7.50 0.24 5.39
N ALA A 75 7.66 0.62 4.12
CA ALA A 75 8.79 0.15 3.32
C ALA A 75 10.12 0.65 3.90
N LYS A 76 10.17 1.93 4.29
CA LYS A 76 11.37 2.53 4.88
C LYS A 76 11.74 1.93 6.23
N ALA A 77 10.75 1.48 6.99
CA ALA A 77 10.97 0.84 8.29
C ALA A 77 11.42 -0.62 8.18
N GLY A 78 11.47 -1.16 6.98
CA GLY A 78 11.86 -2.55 6.76
C GLY A 78 10.78 -3.56 7.13
N LEU A 79 9.51 -3.15 7.11
CA LEU A 79 8.40 -4.05 7.44
C LEU A 79 8.18 -5.13 6.39
N PHE A 80 8.33 -4.80 5.11
CA PHE A 80 7.92 -5.69 4.03
C PHE A 80 9.01 -6.70 3.67
N GLU A 81 8.63 -7.97 3.57
CA GLU A 81 9.45 -9.02 2.98
C GLU A 81 9.46 -8.88 1.46
N SER A 82 8.31 -8.54 0.88
CA SER A 82 8.18 -8.34 -0.56
C SER A 82 7.11 -7.32 -0.87
N VAL A 83 7.29 -6.62 -1.99
CA VAL A 83 6.30 -5.71 -2.56
C VAL A 83 6.23 -6.01 -4.05
N GLU A 84 5.05 -6.39 -4.53
CA GLU A 84 4.79 -6.50 -5.96
C GLU A 84 4.01 -5.28 -6.41
N VAL A 85 4.45 -4.65 -7.50
CA VAL A 85 3.76 -3.51 -8.12
C VAL A 85 3.24 -3.99 -9.47
N LYS A 86 1.92 -4.00 -9.63
CA LYS A 86 1.27 -4.52 -10.84
C LYS A 86 0.32 -3.50 -11.44
N PRO A 87 0.32 -3.32 -12.76
CA PRO A 87 -0.74 -2.56 -13.42
C PRO A 87 -2.10 -3.21 -13.12
N PHE A 88 -3.10 -2.39 -12.84
CA PHE A 88 -4.42 -2.87 -12.47
C PHE A 88 -5.51 -2.17 -13.28
N ASN A 89 -6.46 -2.93 -13.80
CA ASN A 89 -7.64 -2.40 -14.46
C ASN A 89 -8.88 -2.67 -13.60
N TRP A 90 -9.46 -1.62 -13.07
CA TRP A 90 -10.65 -1.72 -12.21
C TRP A 90 -11.88 -1.80 -13.11
N VAL A 91 -12.42 -3.00 -13.33
CA VAL A 91 -13.50 -3.26 -14.29
C VAL A 91 -14.88 -3.16 -13.65
N PHE A 92 -15.05 -3.73 -12.45
CA PHE A 92 -16.33 -3.75 -11.75
C PHE A 92 -16.32 -2.81 -10.55
N ASN A 93 -17.44 -2.11 -10.36
CA ASN A 93 -17.65 -1.21 -9.23
C ASN A 93 -16.65 -0.05 -9.18
N LYS A 94 -16.10 0.31 -10.33
CA LYS A 94 -15.21 1.47 -10.43
C LYS A 94 -15.98 2.72 -10.03
N PRO A 95 -15.48 3.52 -9.08
CA PRO A 95 -16.14 4.78 -8.72
C PRO A 95 -16.23 5.70 -9.92
N GLU A 96 -17.31 6.44 -10.03
CA GLU A 96 -17.39 7.51 -11.02
C GLU A 96 -16.48 8.66 -10.59
N ALA A 97 -15.80 9.24 -11.55
CA ALA A 97 -14.89 10.35 -11.32
C ALA A 97 -15.66 11.60 -10.89
#